data_3f985f9ea78ba41d5022aab379ea3a27
#
_entry.id   3f985f9ea78ba41d5022aab379ea3a27
#
_cell.length_a   1.000
_cell.length_b   1.000
_cell.length_c   1.000
_cell.angle_alpha   90.00
_cell.angle_beta   90.00
_cell.angle_gamma   90.00
#
_symmetry.space_group_name_H-M   'P 1'
#
loop_
_entity.id
_entity.type
_entity.pdbx_description
1 polymer ?
#
loop_
_entity_poly.entity_id
_entity_poly.type
_entity_poly.pdbx_seq_one_letter_code
_entity_poly.pdbx_strand_id
1 'polypeptide(L)'
;MKISKLEGKRVALWGWGREGRAAFAVLRERLPSLPLSLFCPAGEVDAARAETQGALEVRGEPSAEALAAFDVVIKSPGISPYQPIALAAAEQGTSFIGGTALWFAEHAADDGIVHDTVCVTGTKGKSTTTALVAHLLRAAGHRTGLVGNIGLPLLEVLDPQPAPEYWAVELSSYQTGEVARSGAHPQVAVVLNLFPEHLDWHGSEQRYIEDKLRLVTEAAPRIAVLNAADPHLAALSLPDSQVVWFNQPQGWHMRGDVVHRGEQAVFDTRNTPLPGRHNRGNLCAVLAALEALGLDAVALAPAVQDFRPLPNRLQRIGAADGLTYVNDSISTTPHASLAALECFAGQRIALLVGGHDRGLDWTDFMQHMAHDVPPVEIVTMGSNGPRIHAMLQPLADTGRFGLHAAADLPEAMALARTALGEQGGVVLLSPGAPSFGAYRDYVARGRHFAELAGFDPDTISAIPGLGIA
;
A
#
# COMPACT_ATOMS: atom_id res chain seq x y z
N MET A 1 18.81 11.73 -9.83
CA MET A 1 20.25 12.02 -9.53
C MET A 1 20.92 10.73 -9.06
N LYS A 2 22.03 10.29 -9.68
CA LYS A 2 22.82 9.12 -9.25
C LYS A 2 23.55 9.39 -7.93
N ILE A 3 23.80 8.35 -7.13
CA ILE A 3 24.49 8.42 -5.83
C ILE A 3 25.88 9.05 -5.97
N SER A 4 26.60 8.73 -7.04
CA SER A 4 27.92 9.32 -7.32
C SER A 4 27.91 10.86 -7.45
N LYS A 5 26.77 11.47 -7.76
CA LYS A 5 26.60 12.93 -7.83
C LYS A 5 26.46 13.61 -6.46
N LEU A 6 26.41 12.84 -5.41
CA LEU A 6 26.42 13.33 -4.01
C LEU A 6 27.82 13.59 -3.50
N GLU A 7 28.85 13.07 -4.19
CA GLU A 7 30.25 13.31 -3.81
C GLU A 7 30.58 14.80 -3.83
N GLY A 8 31.22 15.28 -2.78
CA GLY A 8 31.55 16.69 -2.60
C GLY A 8 30.38 17.59 -2.22
N LYS A 9 29.15 17.07 -2.08
CA LYS A 9 28.01 17.84 -1.61
C LYS A 9 27.83 17.73 -0.09
N ARG A 10 27.20 18.74 0.49
CA ARG A 10 26.70 18.68 1.87
C ARG A 10 25.40 17.91 1.87
N VAL A 11 25.39 16.71 2.46
CA VAL A 11 24.25 15.80 2.43
C VAL A 11 23.71 15.55 3.84
N ALA A 12 22.38 15.61 3.98
CA ALA A 12 21.71 15.18 5.19
C ALA A 12 20.65 14.10 4.89
N LEU A 13 20.40 13.26 5.88
CA LEU A 13 19.23 12.38 5.96
C LEU A 13 18.17 13.06 6.82
N TRP A 14 16.88 12.90 6.47
CA TRP A 14 15.79 13.38 7.28
C TRP A 14 14.78 12.25 7.51
N GLY A 15 14.73 11.78 8.77
CA GLY A 15 13.98 10.63 9.23
C GLY A 15 14.83 9.35 9.36
N TRP A 16 14.67 8.65 10.49
CA TRP A 16 15.43 7.44 10.85
C TRP A 16 14.55 6.19 10.88
N GLY A 17 13.57 6.10 9.98
CA GLY A 17 12.81 4.89 9.71
C GLY A 17 13.60 3.89 8.84
N ARG A 18 12.94 2.84 8.35
CA ARG A 18 13.56 1.81 7.50
C ARG A 18 14.20 2.41 6.23
N GLU A 19 13.52 3.35 5.56
CA GLU A 19 14.03 4.04 4.37
C GLU A 19 15.27 4.89 4.66
N GLY A 20 15.30 5.59 5.80
CA GLY A 20 16.47 6.38 6.20
C GLY A 20 17.69 5.52 6.51
N ARG A 21 17.48 4.37 7.17
CA ARG A 21 18.54 3.38 7.42
C ARG A 21 19.07 2.76 6.13
N ALA A 22 18.18 2.41 5.20
CA ALA A 22 18.56 1.90 3.88
C ALA A 22 19.40 2.92 3.10
N ALA A 23 18.99 4.20 3.11
CA ALA A 23 19.75 5.27 2.49
C ALA A 23 21.14 5.43 3.15
N PHE A 24 21.22 5.42 4.49
CA PHE A 24 22.48 5.49 5.21
C PHE A 24 23.43 4.34 4.84
N ALA A 25 22.94 3.11 4.84
CA ALA A 25 23.72 1.92 4.51
C ALA A 25 24.36 2.02 3.12
N VAL A 26 23.55 2.34 2.11
CA VAL A 26 24.00 2.51 0.72
C VAL A 26 25.00 3.66 0.57
N LEU A 27 24.76 4.78 1.23
CA LEU A 27 25.67 5.91 1.16
C LEU A 27 27.02 5.60 1.83
N ARG A 28 27.04 4.84 2.91
CA ARG A 28 28.28 4.41 3.54
C ARG A 28 29.06 3.39 2.71
N GLU A 29 28.34 2.51 2.01
CA GLU A 29 28.96 1.55 1.10
C GLU A 29 29.57 2.24 -0.14
N ARG A 30 28.80 3.14 -0.80
CA ARG A 30 29.17 3.75 -2.07
C ARG A 30 30.06 4.99 -1.92
N LEU A 31 29.88 5.76 -0.85
CA LEU A 31 30.56 7.02 -0.55
C LEU A 31 31.04 7.04 0.91
N PRO A 32 31.99 6.18 1.30
CA PRO A 32 32.39 5.99 2.72
C PRO A 32 32.90 7.28 3.38
N SER A 33 33.48 8.17 2.61
CA SER A 33 34.05 9.45 3.10
C SER A 33 33.07 10.62 3.07
N LEU A 34 31.83 10.43 2.58
CA LEU A 34 30.84 11.51 2.49
C LEU A 34 30.41 11.98 3.90
N PRO A 35 30.62 13.25 4.27
CA PRO A 35 30.08 13.78 5.51
C PRO A 35 28.55 13.72 5.50
N LEU A 36 27.94 13.08 6.49
CA LEU A 36 26.50 12.92 6.61
C LEU A 36 26.01 13.49 7.94
N SER A 37 24.89 14.20 7.89
CA SER A 37 24.10 14.56 9.07
C SER A 37 22.75 13.85 9.02
N LEU A 38 22.16 13.57 10.18
CA LEU A 38 20.83 13.00 10.32
C LEU A 38 19.94 13.93 11.13
N PHE A 39 18.78 14.26 10.62
CA PHE A 39 17.68 14.88 11.37
C PHE A 39 16.62 13.84 11.72
N CYS A 40 16.25 13.73 12.99
CA CYS A 40 15.21 12.83 13.47
C CYS A 40 14.49 13.46 14.69
N PRO A 41 13.31 12.92 15.08
CA PRO A 41 12.61 13.34 16.30
C PRO A 41 13.51 13.28 17.53
N ALA A 42 13.35 14.22 18.45
CA ALA A 42 14.19 14.31 19.65
C ALA A 42 14.26 12.98 20.45
N GLY A 43 13.14 12.26 20.50
CA GLY A 43 13.07 10.96 21.18
C GLY A 43 13.86 9.82 20.49
N GLU A 44 14.28 9.99 19.24
CA GLU A 44 15.05 8.99 18.48
C GLU A 44 16.56 9.29 18.44
N VAL A 45 16.99 10.45 18.89
CA VAL A 45 18.39 10.93 18.75
C VAL A 45 19.38 9.99 19.40
N ASP A 46 19.15 9.58 20.65
CA ASP A 46 20.10 8.73 21.38
C ASP A 46 20.16 7.32 20.80
N ALA A 47 19.03 6.78 20.37
CA ALA A 47 19.00 5.49 19.69
C ALA A 47 19.74 5.53 18.35
N ALA A 48 19.53 6.60 17.56
CA ALA A 48 20.22 6.80 16.29
C ALA A 48 21.74 6.98 16.47
N ARG A 49 22.19 7.72 17.50
CA ARG A 49 23.61 7.84 17.84
C ARG A 49 24.24 6.50 18.21
N ALA A 50 23.56 5.70 19.03
CA ALA A 50 24.04 4.39 19.43
C ALA A 50 24.13 3.44 18.22
N GLU A 51 23.13 3.47 17.33
CA GLU A 51 23.07 2.61 16.13
C GLU A 51 24.17 2.97 15.11
N THR A 52 24.42 4.27 14.92
CA THR A 52 25.37 4.76 13.91
C THR A 52 26.82 4.83 14.40
N GLN A 53 27.07 4.66 15.70
CA GLN A 53 28.39 4.63 16.31
C GLN A 53 29.33 5.81 15.90
N GLY A 54 28.74 6.98 15.68
CA GLY A 54 29.48 8.17 15.25
C GLY A 54 29.79 8.24 13.75
N ALA A 55 29.26 7.31 12.95
CA ALA A 55 29.46 7.34 11.50
C ALA A 55 28.73 8.51 10.79
N LEU A 56 27.84 9.23 11.49
CA LEU A 56 27.20 10.47 11.04
C LEU A 56 26.90 11.39 12.24
N GLU A 57 26.67 12.68 11.96
CA GLU A 57 26.25 13.64 12.96
C GLU A 57 24.74 13.57 13.17
N VAL A 58 24.28 13.09 14.33
CA VAL A 58 22.85 13.01 14.67
C VAL A 58 22.38 14.30 15.34
N ARG A 59 21.38 14.93 14.74
CA ARG A 59 20.71 16.15 15.20
C ARG A 59 19.24 15.85 15.55
N GLY A 60 18.63 16.75 16.31
CA GLY A 60 17.18 16.69 16.57
C GLY A 60 16.34 17.14 15.36
N GLU A 61 15.12 17.59 15.63
CA GLU A 61 14.23 18.10 14.60
C GLU A 61 14.85 19.32 13.88
N PRO A 62 14.76 19.39 12.53
CA PRO A 62 15.40 20.47 11.80
C PRO A 62 14.60 21.78 11.86
N SER A 63 15.32 22.92 11.78
CA SER A 63 14.75 24.20 11.33
C SER A 63 14.96 24.39 9.82
N ALA A 64 14.32 25.40 9.24
CA ALA A 64 14.52 25.77 7.85
C ALA A 64 15.98 26.11 7.56
N GLU A 65 16.63 26.89 8.43
CA GLU A 65 18.03 27.28 8.31
C GLU A 65 18.97 26.07 8.44
N ALA A 66 18.64 25.12 9.32
CA ALA A 66 19.44 23.91 9.47
C ALA A 66 19.40 23.04 8.20
N LEU A 67 18.23 22.93 7.55
CA LEU A 67 18.08 22.22 6.28
C LEU A 67 18.76 22.97 5.12
N ALA A 68 18.67 24.30 5.09
CA ALA A 68 19.29 25.15 4.07
C ALA A 68 20.84 25.12 4.10
N ALA A 69 21.44 24.60 5.18
CA ALA A 69 22.87 24.35 5.23
C ALA A 69 23.35 23.21 4.32
N PHE A 70 22.42 22.40 3.75
CA PHE A 70 22.72 21.24 2.92
C PHE A 70 22.33 21.45 1.47
N ASP A 71 23.15 20.91 0.56
CA ASP A 71 22.87 20.94 -0.87
C ASP A 71 21.78 19.90 -1.24
N VAL A 72 21.80 18.75 -0.53
CA VAL A 72 20.83 17.67 -0.73
C VAL A 72 20.37 17.13 0.62
N VAL A 73 19.05 17.00 0.78
CA VAL A 73 18.42 16.31 1.91
C VAL A 73 17.67 15.09 1.39
N ILE A 74 18.11 13.91 1.82
CA ILE A 74 17.45 12.63 1.52
C ILE A 74 16.42 12.38 2.61
N LYS A 75 15.14 12.56 2.27
CA LYS A 75 14.05 12.46 3.23
C LYS A 75 13.34 11.12 3.17
N SER A 76 12.86 10.65 4.31
CA SER A 76 11.92 9.51 4.36
C SER A 76 10.58 9.87 3.69
N PRO A 77 9.89 8.91 3.03
CA PRO A 77 8.63 9.19 2.31
C PRO A 77 7.54 9.84 3.16
N GLY A 78 7.41 9.44 4.44
CA GLY A 78 6.43 10.01 5.37
C GLY A 78 6.63 11.50 5.69
N ILE A 79 7.81 12.07 5.39
CA ILE A 79 8.10 13.49 5.59
C ILE A 79 7.62 14.27 4.37
N SER A 80 6.62 15.14 4.55
CA SER A 80 6.08 15.95 3.46
C SER A 80 7.05 17.03 3.01
N PRO A 81 7.33 17.17 1.70
CA PRO A 81 8.13 18.27 1.17
C PRO A 81 7.38 19.60 1.18
N TYR A 82 6.10 19.59 1.51
CA TYR A 82 5.23 20.77 1.57
C TYR A 82 5.19 21.44 2.93
N GLN A 83 5.94 20.90 3.91
CA GLN A 83 6.11 21.56 5.20
C GLN A 83 6.78 22.91 5.05
N PRO A 84 6.39 23.94 5.83
CA PRO A 84 6.97 25.29 5.73
C PRO A 84 8.50 25.31 5.80
N ILE A 85 9.09 24.48 6.67
CA ILE A 85 10.55 24.39 6.83
C ILE A 85 11.27 23.81 5.60
N ALA A 86 10.62 22.84 4.92
CA ALA A 86 11.16 22.24 3.71
C ALA A 86 11.07 23.21 2.52
N LEU A 87 9.92 23.90 2.39
CA LEU A 87 9.72 24.91 1.35
C LEU A 87 10.74 26.06 1.50
N ALA A 88 10.89 26.61 2.72
CA ALA A 88 11.84 27.68 2.98
C ALA A 88 13.31 27.27 2.72
N ALA A 89 13.70 26.03 3.02
CA ALA A 89 15.03 25.52 2.69
C ALA A 89 15.20 25.30 1.18
N ALA A 90 14.16 24.85 0.48
CA ALA A 90 14.18 24.67 -0.97
C ALA A 90 14.33 26.01 -1.71
N GLU A 91 13.69 27.08 -1.23
CA GLU A 91 13.87 28.46 -1.74
C GLU A 91 15.31 28.94 -1.61
N GLN A 92 16.08 28.42 -0.64
CA GLN A 92 17.52 28.71 -0.45
C GLN A 92 18.43 27.75 -1.23
N GLY A 93 17.86 26.84 -2.07
CA GLY A 93 18.63 26.00 -2.97
C GLY A 93 18.81 24.54 -2.50
N THR A 94 18.26 24.15 -1.34
CA THR A 94 18.31 22.74 -0.88
C THR A 94 17.44 21.85 -1.76
N SER A 95 18.02 20.77 -2.28
CA SER A 95 17.30 19.76 -3.04
C SER A 95 16.79 18.65 -2.12
N PHE A 96 15.49 18.36 -2.14
CA PHE A 96 14.88 17.26 -1.40
C PHE A 96 14.63 16.09 -2.33
N ILE A 97 15.18 14.90 -2.00
CA ILE A 97 14.99 13.64 -2.74
C ILE A 97 14.70 12.51 -1.76
N GLY A 98 14.16 11.40 -2.26
CA GLY A 98 13.99 10.16 -1.49
C GLY A 98 14.84 9.03 -2.03
N GLY A 99 14.90 7.92 -1.28
CA GLY A 99 15.58 6.70 -1.70
C GLY A 99 15.05 6.15 -3.02
N THR A 100 13.76 6.33 -3.29
CA THR A 100 13.13 5.97 -4.56
C THR A 100 13.78 6.68 -5.75
N ALA A 101 14.05 8.00 -5.63
CA ALA A 101 14.70 8.76 -6.71
C ALA A 101 16.13 8.28 -6.98
N LEU A 102 16.86 7.91 -5.94
CA LEU A 102 18.22 7.38 -6.07
C LEU A 102 18.21 6.04 -6.78
N TRP A 103 17.34 5.12 -6.35
CA TRP A 103 17.23 3.79 -6.94
C TRP A 103 16.90 3.85 -8.44
N PHE A 104 15.89 4.63 -8.83
CA PHE A 104 15.52 4.80 -10.24
C PHE A 104 16.65 5.42 -11.06
N ALA A 105 17.37 6.40 -10.51
CA ALA A 105 18.49 7.01 -11.20
C ALA A 105 19.66 6.04 -11.41
N GLU A 106 19.92 5.13 -10.46
CA GLU A 106 20.97 4.11 -10.59
C GLU A 106 20.61 3.04 -11.63
N HIS A 107 19.32 2.65 -11.70
CA HIS A 107 18.84 1.60 -12.61
C HIS A 107 18.48 2.09 -14.01
N ALA A 108 18.50 3.40 -14.26
CA ALA A 108 18.25 3.94 -15.59
C ALA A 108 19.36 3.54 -16.56
N ALA A 109 18.98 2.91 -17.66
CA ALA A 109 19.87 2.61 -18.79
C ALA A 109 20.24 3.89 -19.57
N ASP A 110 21.05 3.77 -20.61
CA ASP A 110 21.52 4.92 -21.42
C ASP A 110 20.37 5.63 -22.15
N ASP A 111 19.26 4.94 -22.42
CA ASP A 111 18.03 5.51 -22.99
C ASP A 111 17.13 6.19 -21.94
N GLY A 112 17.55 6.20 -20.68
CA GLY A 112 16.80 6.77 -19.55
C GLY A 112 15.71 5.85 -19.00
N ILE A 113 15.50 4.67 -19.58
CA ILE A 113 14.46 3.73 -19.15
C ILE A 113 15.00 2.80 -18.05
N VAL A 114 14.19 2.56 -17.03
CA VAL A 114 14.38 1.46 -16.09
C VAL A 114 13.62 0.26 -16.67
N HIS A 115 14.36 -0.56 -17.42
CA HIS A 115 13.82 -1.72 -18.11
C HIS A 115 13.28 -2.78 -17.13
N ASP A 116 12.40 -3.64 -17.64
CA ASP A 116 11.84 -4.81 -16.93
C ASP A 116 11.18 -4.46 -15.59
N THR A 117 10.60 -3.25 -15.51
CA THR A 117 10.01 -2.70 -14.31
C THR A 117 8.52 -2.44 -14.50
N VAL A 118 7.69 -2.94 -13.56
CA VAL A 118 6.27 -2.60 -13.42
C VAL A 118 6.08 -1.83 -12.13
N CYS A 119 5.80 -0.53 -12.25
CA CYS A 119 5.49 0.35 -11.14
C CYS A 119 3.98 0.41 -10.94
N VAL A 120 3.50 0.13 -9.74
CA VAL A 120 2.06 0.13 -9.43
C VAL A 120 1.74 1.20 -8.41
N THR A 121 0.80 2.08 -8.76
CA THR A 121 0.21 3.05 -7.84
C THR A 121 -1.32 3.06 -7.94
N GLY A 122 -1.96 3.81 -7.07
CA GLY A 122 -3.40 3.97 -6.94
C GLY A 122 -3.75 4.29 -5.50
N THR A 123 -4.97 4.67 -5.20
CA THR A 123 -5.40 4.85 -3.81
C THR A 123 -5.57 3.50 -3.14
N LYS A 124 -6.31 2.59 -3.73
CA LYS A 124 -6.58 1.23 -3.22
C LYS A 124 -6.08 0.15 -4.18
N GLY A 125 -5.75 -1.02 -3.63
CA GLY A 125 -5.38 -2.21 -4.41
C GLY A 125 -3.91 -2.34 -4.80
N LYS A 126 -3.07 -1.33 -4.55
CA LYS A 126 -1.63 -1.32 -4.93
C LYS A 126 -0.89 -2.61 -4.56
N SER A 127 -0.85 -2.94 -3.27
CA SER A 127 -0.04 -4.07 -2.77
C SER A 127 -0.48 -5.40 -3.36
N THR A 128 -1.79 -5.65 -3.42
CA THR A 128 -2.34 -6.87 -4.04
C THR A 128 -1.98 -6.95 -5.51
N THR A 129 -2.10 -5.85 -6.24
CA THR A 129 -1.78 -5.78 -7.67
C THR A 129 -0.28 -5.98 -7.91
N THR A 130 0.58 -5.33 -7.13
CA THR A 130 2.04 -5.48 -7.24
C THR A 130 2.48 -6.92 -6.92
N ALA A 131 1.91 -7.52 -5.86
CA ALA A 131 2.18 -8.90 -5.52
C ALA A 131 1.69 -9.88 -6.59
N LEU A 132 0.54 -9.62 -7.24
CA LEU A 132 0.03 -10.40 -8.37
C LEU A 132 0.96 -10.30 -9.59
N VAL A 133 1.48 -9.11 -9.91
CA VAL A 133 2.47 -8.94 -10.97
C VAL A 133 3.68 -9.84 -10.70
N ALA A 134 4.27 -9.74 -9.50
CA ALA A 134 5.41 -10.57 -9.12
C ALA A 134 5.09 -12.07 -9.14
N HIS A 135 3.90 -12.46 -8.66
CA HIS A 135 3.45 -13.85 -8.68
C HIS A 135 3.37 -14.42 -10.09
N LEU A 136 2.75 -13.71 -11.02
CA LEU A 136 2.58 -14.18 -12.39
C LEU A 136 3.90 -14.16 -13.18
N LEU A 137 4.79 -13.18 -12.94
CA LEU A 137 6.14 -13.19 -13.52
C LEU A 137 6.94 -14.41 -13.05
N ARG A 138 6.86 -14.77 -11.78
CA ARG A 138 7.48 -15.98 -11.22
C ARG A 138 6.85 -17.27 -11.76
N ALA A 139 5.52 -17.27 -11.93
CA ALA A 139 4.82 -18.39 -12.57
C ALA A 139 5.25 -18.58 -14.03
N ALA A 140 5.67 -17.51 -14.71
CA ALA A 140 6.31 -17.56 -16.03
C ALA A 140 7.78 -18.03 -15.99
N GLY A 141 8.34 -18.30 -14.81
CA GLY A 141 9.71 -18.76 -14.62
C GLY A 141 10.75 -17.64 -14.45
N HIS A 142 10.33 -16.38 -14.30
CA HIS A 142 11.23 -15.25 -14.18
C HIS A 142 11.58 -14.93 -12.73
N ARG A 143 12.86 -14.74 -12.45
CA ARG A 143 13.33 -14.21 -11.18
C ARG A 143 12.85 -12.77 -11.01
N THR A 144 12.02 -12.51 -10.00
CA THR A 144 11.32 -11.23 -9.86
C THR A 144 11.50 -10.61 -8.49
N GLY A 145 11.84 -9.33 -8.44
CA GLY A 145 11.85 -8.51 -7.24
C GLY A 145 10.45 -7.95 -6.92
N LEU A 146 9.93 -8.22 -5.71
CA LEU A 146 8.72 -7.61 -5.15
C LEU A 146 9.15 -6.61 -4.07
N VAL A 147 9.03 -5.31 -4.32
CA VAL A 147 9.73 -4.27 -3.56
C VAL A 147 8.92 -2.96 -3.46
N GLY A 148 9.46 -2.01 -2.71
CA GLY A 148 8.89 -0.67 -2.54
C GLY A 148 7.98 -0.55 -1.33
N ASN A 149 6.94 0.24 -1.44
CA ASN A 149 6.01 0.55 -0.33
C ASN A 149 5.31 -0.68 0.27
N ILE A 150 5.31 -1.79 -0.43
CA ILE A 150 4.76 -3.07 0.07
C ILE A 150 5.52 -3.63 1.29
N GLY A 151 6.74 -3.15 1.56
CA GLY A 151 7.45 -3.53 2.78
C GLY A 151 8.96 -3.75 2.65
N LEU A 152 9.54 -3.57 1.46
CA LEU A 152 10.98 -3.65 1.23
C LEU A 152 11.46 -2.40 0.50
N PRO A 153 12.17 -1.47 1.19
CA PRO A 153 12.75 -0.27 0.59
C PRO A 153 13.62 -0.59 -0.62
N LEU A 154 13.49 0.23 -1.66
CA LEU A 154 14.23 0.02 -2.91
C LEU A 154 15.75 0.02 -2.70
N LEU A 155 16.28 0.88 -1.82
CA LEU A 155 17.71 0.95 -1.54
C LEU A 155 18.25 -0.27 -0.79
N GLU A 156 17.42 -1.07 -0.12
CA GLU A 156 17.87 -2.35 0.47
C GLU A 156 18.21 -3.40 -0.60
N VAL A 157 17.76 -3.17 -1.84
CA VAL A 157 17.96 -4.07 -2.99
C VAL A 157 18.54 -3.32 -4.18
N LEU A 158 19.50 -2.41 -3.93
CA LEU A 158 20.08 -1.60 -5.00
C LEU A 158 20.88 -2.45 -5.99
N ASP A 159 21.71 -3.38 -5.50
CA ASP A 159 22.59 -4.22 -6.34
C ASP A 159 22.52 -5.71 -5.93
N PRO A 160 21.36 -6.34 -6.04
CA PRO A 160 21.22 -7.72 -5.61
C PRO A 160 21.97 -8.69 -6.53
N GLN A 161 22.58 -9.71 -5.93
CA GLN A 161 23.31 -10.75 -6.65
C GLN A 161 22.72 -12.13 -6.34
N PRO A 162 22.20 -12.86 -7.34
CA PRO A 162 21.99 -12.45 -8.72
C PRO A 162 20.87 -11.43 -8.88
N ALA A 163 20.95 -10.57 -9.90
CA ALA A 163 19.93 -9.58 -10.19
C ALA A 163 18.61 -10.26 -10.61
N PRO A 164 17.44 -9.67 -10.29
CA PRO A 164 16.17 -10.13 -10.84
C PRO A 164 16.09 -9.78 -12.34
N GLU A 165 15.28 -10.56 -13.07
CA GLU A 165 14.94 -10.26 -14.45
C GLU A 165 13.85 -9.18 -14.53
N TYR A 166 12.94 -9.16 -13.56
CA TYR A 166 11.85 -8.18 -13.47
C TYR A 166 11.72 -7.57 -12.08
N TRP A 167 11.19 -6.35 -12.04
CA TRP A 167 10.85 -5.65 -10.82
C TRP A 167 9.35 -5.33 -10.78
N ALA A 168 8.67 -5.79 -9.75
CA ALA A 168 7.34 -5.35 -9.37
C ALA A 168 7.47 -4.36 -8.21
N VAL A 169 7.21 -3.08 -8.46
CA VAL A 169 7.47 -1.98 -7.54
C VAL A 169 6.17 -1.33 -7.09
N GLU A 170 5.85 -1.40 -5.80
CA GLU A 170 4.75 -0.63 -5.25
C GLU A 170 5.20 0.79 -4.91
N LEU A 171 4.46 1.80 -5.39
CA LEU A 171 4.71 3.21 -5.10
C LEU A 171 3.51 3.87 -4.42
N SER A 172 3.76 4.50 -3.26
CA SER A 172 2.79 5.38 -2.60
C SER A 172 2.73 6.74 -3.29
N SER A 173 1.72 7.57 -2.96
CA SER A 173 1.66 8.95 -3.44
C SER A 173 2.83 9.83 -2.95
N TYR A 174 3.53 9.38 -1.91
CA TYR A 174 4.74 10.05 -1.40
C TYR A 174 5.99 9.78 -2.25
N GLN A 175 5.95 8.72 -3.08
CA GLN A 175 7.08 8.23 -3.85
C GLN A 175 6.94 8.44 -5.36
N THR A 176 5.72 8.59 -5.88
CA THR A 176 5.47 8.77 -7.32
C THR A 176 6.24 9.97 -7.91
N GLY A 177 6.24 11.11 -7.22
CA GLY A 177 7.02 12.28 -7.61
C GLY A 177 8.55 12.10 -7.51
N GLU A 178 9.02 11.14 -6.69
CA GLU A 178 10.45 10.83 -6.61
C GLU A 178 10.95 10.12 -7.87
N VAL A 179 10.08 9.30 -8.51
CA VAL A 179 10.43 8.69 -9.81
C VAL A 179 10.67 9.78 -10.84
N ALA A 180 9.79 10.76 -10.95
CA ALA A 180 9.97 11.89 -11.87
C ALA A 180 11.26 12.68 -11.58
N ARG A 181 11.57 12.95 -10.29
CA ARG A 181 12.80 13.63 -9.88
C ARG A 181 14.08 12.85 -10.17
N SER A 182 13.99 11.54 -10.35
CA SER A 182 15.16 10.74 -10.74
C SER A 182 15.68 11.09 -12.13
N GLY A 183 14.79 11.55 -13.01
CA GLY A 183 15.05 11.72 -14.44
C GLY A 183 15.01 10.39 -15.22
N ALA A 184 14.53 9.32 -14.60
CA ALA A 184 14.37 8.01 -15.21
C ALA A 184 12.90 7.73 -15.54
N HIS A 185 12.69 6.89 -16.56
CA HIS A 185 11.38 6.50 -17.08
C HIS A 185 11.10 5.02 -16.74
N PRO A 186 10.05 4.68 -15.99
CA PRO A 186 9.66 3.28 -15.82
C PRO A 186 9.29 2.63 -17.17
N GLN A 187 9.58 1.34 -17.36
CA GLN A 187 9.09 0.66 -18.55
C GLN A 187 7.57 0.57 -18.57
N VAL A 188 6.96 0.13 -17.46
CA VAL A 188 5.51 0.07 -17.31
C VAL A 188 5.10 0.76 -16.01
N ALA A 189 4.13 1.65 -16.07
CA ALA A 189 3.47 2.22 -14.89
C ALA A 189 1.97 1.94 -14.91
N VAL A 190 1.45 1.42 -13.81
CA VAL A 190 0.03 1.08 -13.62
C VAL A 190 -0.60 2.05 -12.63
N VAL A 191 -1.69 2.70 -13.01
CA VAL A 191 -2.50 3.53 -12.10
C VAL A 191 -3.90 2.93 -11.99
N LEU A 192 -4.25 2.47 -10.76
CA LEU A 192 -5.47 1.69 -10.55
C LEU A 192 -6.72 2.54 -10.36
N ASN A 193 -6.64 3.55 -9.48
CA ASN A 193 -7.77 4.39 -9.08
C ASN A 193 -7.29 5.61 -8.28
N LEU A 194 -8.12 6.63 -8.22
CA LEU A 194 -7.87 7.88 -7.52
C LEU A 194 -9.06 8.25 -6.62
N PHE A 195 -8.86 8.21 -5.31
CA PHE A 195 -9.80 8.67 -4.29
C PHE A 195 -9.05 9.52 -3.27
N PRO A 196 -9.64 10.58 -2.69
CA PRO A 196 -8.95 11.43 -1.73
C PRO A 196 -8.42 10.66 -0.52
N GLU A 197 -7.14 10.83 -0.22
CA GLU A 197 -6.46 10.21 0.93
C GLU A 197 -5.23 11.04 1.33
N HIS A 198 -4.74 10.91 2.57
CA HIS A 198 -3.49 11.56 3.03
C HIS A 198 -3.44 13.09 2.85
N LEU A 199 -4.57 13.79 3.10
CA LEU A 199 -4.66 15.24 2.93
C LEU A 199 -3.77 16.01 3.89
N ASP A 200 -3.44 15.44 5.05
CA ASP A 200 -2.48 15.95 6.02
C ASP A 200 -1.06 16.06 5.45
N TRP A 201 -0.65 15.13 4.59
CA TRP A 201 0.66 15.13 3.95
C TRP A 201 0.70 16.00 2.69
N HIS A 202 -0.34 15.90 1.84
CA HIS A 202 -0.43 16.62 0.56
C HIS A 202 -0.96 18.04 0.69
N GLY A 203 -1.71 18.35 1.76
CA GLY A 203 -2.33 19.65 2.03
C GLY A 203 -3.65 19.88 1.29
N SER A 204 -3.95 19.16 0.21
CA SER A 204 -5.21 19.24 -0.52
C SER A 204 -5.46 17.98 -1.36
N GLU A 205 -6.73 17.74 -1.72
CA GLU A 205 -7.13 16.66 -2.64
C GLU A 205 -6.50 16.84 -4.02
N GLN A 206 -6.55 18.05 -4.55
CA GLN A 206 -5.96 18.38 -5.85
C GLN A 206 -4.47 17.98 -5.91
N ARG A 207 -3.70 18.35 -4.88
CA ARG A 207 -2.27 18.02 -4.81
C ARG A 207 -2.03 16.53 -4.62
N TYR A 208 -2.88 15.83 -3.87
CA TYR A 208 -2.81 14.37 -3.75
C TYR A 208 -2.95 13.69 -5.11
N ILE A 209 -3.94 14.11 -5.93
CA ILE A 209 -4.15 13.59 -7.27
C ILE A 209 -2.95 13.90 -8.16
N GLU A 210 -2.49 15.16 -8.18
CA GLU A 210 -1.32 15.59 -8.94
C GLU A 210 -0.06 14.79 -8.57
N ASP A 211 0.25 14.70 -7.28
CA ASP A 211 1.43 13.96 -6.82
C ASP A 211 1.38 12.49 -7.24
N LYS A 212 0.21 11.84 -7.14
CA LYS A 212 0.06 10.45 -7.56
C LYS A 212 0.22 10.29 -9.07
N LEU A 213 -0.31 11.22 -9.85
CA LEU A 213 -0.24 11.19 -11.30
C LEU A 213 1.17 11.51 -11.86
N ARG A 214 2.07 12.13 -11.07
CA ARG A 214 3.46 12.39 -11.48
C ARG A 214 4.19 11.16 -12.01
N LEU A 215 3.79 9.96 -11.58
CA LEU A 215 4.32 8.70 -12.11
C LEU A 215 4.08 8.55 -13.62
N VAL A 216 3.01 9.12 -14.14
CA VAL A 216 2.64 9.02 -15.56
C VAL A 216 2.73 10.34 -16.31
N THR A 217 2.54 11.49 -15.63
CA THR A 217 2.57 12.80 -16.26
C THR A 217 3.96 13.43 -16.34
N GLU A 218 4.84 13.13 -15.37
CA GLU A 218 6.18 13.72 -15.29
C GLU A 218 7.27 12.65 -15.47
N ALA A 219 7.12 11.45 -14.86
CA ALA A 219 8.09 10.37 -15.06
C ALA A 219 7.97 9.72 -16.44
N ALA A 220 6.87 9.99 -17.17
CA ALA A 220 6.66 9.58 -18.56
C ALA A 220 7.10 8.13 -18.84
N PRO A 221 6.43 7.11 -18.25
CA PRO A 221 6.79 5.71 -18.48
C PRO A 221 6.65 5.37 -19.96
N ARG A 222 7.43 4.40 -20.44
CA ARG A 222 7.28 3.93 -21.82
C ARG A 222 5.85 3.47 -22.11
N ILE A 223 5.24 2.74 -21.16
CA ILE A 223 3.84 2.28 -21.25
C ILE A 223 3.10 2.66 -19.96
N ALA A 224 1.97 3.36 -20.10
CA ALA A 224 1.06 3.70 -19.01
C ALA A 224 -0.19 2.81 -19.08
N VAL A 225 -0.40 1.95 -18.09
CA VAL A 225 -1.59 1.08 -17.95
C VAL A 225 -2.60 1.79 -17.04
N LEU A 226 -3.71 2.24 -17.60
CA LEU A 226 -4.67 3.12 -16.93
C LEU A 226 -6.06 2.51 -16.87
N ASN A 227 -6.79 2.79 -15.80
CA ASN A 227 -8.17 2.38 -15.59
C ASN A 227 -9.14 3.30 -16.35
N ALA A 228 -9.75 2.80 -17.40
CA ALA A 228 -10.75 3.56 -18.19
C ALA A 228 -12.03 3.89 -17.42
N ALA A 229 -12.31 3.18 -16.31
CA ALA A 229 -13.48 3.43 -15.47
C ALA A 229 -13.25 4.57 -14.44
N ASP A 230 -12.00 5.03 -14.26
CA ASP A 230 -11.69 6.15 -13.37
C ASP A 230 -11.73 7.47 -14.17
N PRO A 231 -12.62 8.43 -13.82
CA PRO A 231 -12.79 9.65 -14.61
C PRO A 231 -11.56 10.56 -14.64
N HIS A 232 -10.73 10.57 -13.57
CA HIS A 232 -9.49 11.34 -13.56
C HIS A 232 -8.46 10.75 -14.52
N LEU A 233 -8.39 9.40 -14.59
CA LEU A 233 -7.46 8.72 -15.49
C LEU A 233 -7.94 8.81 -16.95
N ALA A 234 -9.25 8.65 -17.20
CA ALA A 234 -9.82 8.74 -18.53
C ALA A 234 -9.66 10.12 -19.20
N ALA A 235 -9.46 11.17 -18.40
CA ALA A 235 -9.25 12.54 -18.87
C ALA A 235 -7.77 12.86 -19.19
N LEU A 236 -6.83 11.95 -18.90
CA LEU A 236 -5.40 12.21 -19.09
C LEU A 236 -4.99 12.16 -20.57
N SER A 237 -4.10 13.07 -20.94
CA SER A 237 -3.35 13.03 -22.18
C SER A 237 -1.86 12.82 -21.84
N LEU A 238 -1.28 11.74 -22.33
CA LEU A 238 0.12 11.36 -22.06
C LEU A 238 0.87 11.19 -23.40
N PRO A 239 1.32 12.31 -24.01
CA PRO A 239 1.91 12.28 -25.36
C PRO A 239 3.23 11.50 -25.42
N ASP A 240 3.95 11.40 -24.31
CA ASP A 240 5.27 10.76 -24.22
C ASP A 240 5.18 9.28 -23.79
N SER A 241 3.96 8.73 -23.60
CA SER A 241 3.75 7.36 -23.17
C SER A 241 2.77 6.64 -24.09
N GLN A 242 3.01 5.36 -24.36
CA GLN A 242 2.00 4.50 -24.93
C GLN A 242 0.94 4.19 -23.86
N VAL A 243 -0.33 4.60 -24.07
CA VAL A 243 -1.41 4.32 -23.12
C VAL A 243 -2.08 3.00 -23.45
N VAL A 244 -2.19 2.12 -22.45
CA VAL A 244 -2.93 0.87 -22.47
C VAL A 244 -4.07 0.94 -21.48
N TRP A 245 -5.30 0.79 -21.93
CA TRP A 245 -6.49 0.90 -21.10
C TRP A 245 -6.97 -0.47 -20.63
N PHE A 246 -7.27 -0.61 -19.33
CA PHE A 246 -8.05 -1.73 -18.80
C PHE A 246 -9.42 -1.25 -18.29
N ASN A 247 -10.31 -2.18 -17.95
CA ASN A 247 -11.73 -1.92 -17.63
C ASN A 247 -12.51 -1.26 -18.76
N GLN A 248 -12.15 -1.56 -20.01
CA GLN A 248 -12.93 -1.20 -21.19
C GLN A 248 -13.03 -2.39 -22.17
N PRO A 249 -14.10 -2.47 -23.00
CA PRO A 249 -14.39 -3.67 -23.80
C PRO A 249 -13.29 -4.06 -24.80
N GLN A 250 -12.45 -3.12 -25.27
CA GLN A 250 -11.38 -3.39 -26.23
C GLN A 250 -10.11 -3.96 -25.58
N GLY A 251 -9.93 -3.71 -24.27
CA GLY A 251 -8.79 -4.15 -23.46
C GLY A 251 -9.12 -5.35 -22.56
N TRP A 252 -8.35 -5.45 -21.48
CA TRP A 252 -8.63 -6.36 -20.40
C TRP A 252 -9.74 -5.82 -19.53
N HIS A 253 -10.81 -6.58 -19.33
CA HIS A 253 -11.97 -6.16 -18.53
C HIS A 253 -12.74 -7.35 -17.95
N MET A 254 -13.64 -7.06 -17.00
CA MET A 254 -14.53 -8.05 -16.40
C MET A 254 -15.90 -8.05 -17.10
N ARG A 255 -16.43 -9.25 -17.43
CA ARG A 255 -17.86 -9.48 -17.71
C ARG A 255 -18.38 -10.45 -16.67
N GLY A 256 -19.15 -9.95 -15.70
CA GLY A 256 -19.51 -10.72 -14.51
C GLY A 256 -18.27 -11.17 -13.74
N ASP A 257 -18.09 -12.46 -13.59
CA ASP A 257 -16.95 -13.06 -12.89
C ASP A 257 -15.83 -13.54 -13.83
N VAL A 258 -15.93 -13.28 -15.14
CA VAL A 258 -14.97 -13.72 -16.14
C VAL A 258 -14.11 -12.58 -16.64
N VAL A 259 -12.81 -12.76 -16.64
CA VAL A 259 -11.84 -11.85 -17.27
C VAL A 259 -11.90 -12.05 -18.79
N HIS A 260 -12.00 -10.96 -19.51
CA HIS A 260 -11.97 -10.92 -20.97
C HIS A 260 -10.79 -10.10 -21.49
N ARG A 261 -10.26 -10.50 -22.65
CA ARG A 261 -9.37 -9.71 -23.50
C ARG A 261 -10.12 -9.40 -24.80
N GLY A 262 -10.65 -8.19 -24.94
CA GLY A 262 -11.61 -7.89 -25.99
C GLY A 262 -12.85 -8.77 -25.87
N GLU A 263 -13.23 -9.46 -26.95
CA GLU A 263 -14.36 -10.41 -26.92
C GLU A 263 -13.99 -11.80 -26.41
N GLN A 264 -12.70 -12.11 -26.24
CA GLN A 264 -12.25 -13.41 -25.78
C GLN A 264 -12.46 -13.57 -24.26
N ALA A 265 -13.22 -14.57 -23.85
CA ALA A 265 -13.25 -15.03 -22.45
C ALA A 265 -11.95 -15.76 -22.14
N VAL A 266 -11.24 -15.32 -21.09
CA VAL A 266 -9.90 -15.86 -20.75
C VAL A 266 -9.92 -16.70 -19.50
N PHE A 267 -10.55 -16.20 -18.40
CA PHE A 267 -10.40 -16.86 -17.11
C PHE A 267 -11.59 -16.54 -16.18
N ASP A 268 -12.14 -17.57 -15.50
CA ASP A 268 -13.20 -17.44 -14.50
C ASP A 268 -12.59 -17.20 -13.11
N THR A 269 -12.95 -16.09 -12.49
CA THR A 269 -12.36 -15.64 -11.21
C THR A 269 -13.14 -16.06 -9.97
N ARG A 270 -14.26 -16.80 -10.09
CA ARG A 270 -15.12 -17.14 -8.94
C ARG A 270 -14.40 -17.88 -7.82
N ASN A 271 -13.46 -18.74 -8.17
CA ASN A 271 -12.70 -19.56 -7.22
C ASN A 271 -11.27 -19.07 -7.00
N THR A 272 -10.96 -17.82 -7.37
CA THR A 272 -9.62 -17.26 -7.14
C THR A 272 -9.46 -16.82 -5.69
N PRO A 273 -8.24 -16.84 -5.14
CA PRO A 273 -7.96 -16.30 -3.81
C PRO A 273 -7.90 -14.76 -3.79
N LEU A 274 -8.67 -14.10 -4.65
CA LEU A 274 -8.79 -12.64 -4.75
C LEU A 274 -10.14 -12.19 -4.20
N PRO A 275 -10.23 -11.83 -2.91
CA PRO A 275 -11.48 -11.39 -2.34
C PRO A 275 -11.90 -10.04 -2.92
N GLY A 276 -13.21 -9.94 -3.24
CA GLY A 276 -13.83 -8.72 -3.71
C GLY A 276 -13.71 -8.44 -5.21
N ARG A 277 -14.76 -7.83 -5.76
CA ARG A 277 -14.86 -7.48 -7.19
C ARG A 277 -13.74 -6.53 -7.63
N HIS A 278 -13.32 -5.61 -6.74
CA HIS A 278 -12.25 -4.66 -7.01
C HIS A 278 -10.90 -5.34 -7.25
N ASN A 279 -10.55 -6.37 -6.47
CA ASN A 279 -9.29 -7.12 -6.67
C ASN A 279 -9.34 -7.96 -7.96
N ARG A 280 -10.51 -8.52 -8.31
CA ARG A 280 -10.72 -9.19 -9.60
C ARG A 280 -10.62 -8.22 -10.77
N GLY A 281 -11.14 -7.00 -10.62
CA GLY A 281 -10.94 -5.91 -11.59
C GLY A 281 -9.47 -5.51 -11.74
N ASN A 282 -8.71 -5.47 -10.63
CA ASN A 282 -7.28 -5.16 -10.65
C ASN A 282 -6.45 -6.26 -11.36
N LEU A 283 -6.94 -7.50 -11.44
CA LEU A 283 -6.32 -8.54 -12.27
C LEU A 283 -6.24 -8.13 -13.73
N CYS A 284 -7.23 -7.38 -14.24
CA CYS A 284 -7.19 -6.85 -15.61
C CYS A 284 -6.00 -5.90 -15.82
N ALA A 285 -5.67 -5.08 -14.81
CA ALA A 285 -4.49 -4.22 -14.85
C ALA A 285 -3.17 -5.02 -14.85
N VAL A 286 -3.11 -6.11 -14.06
CA VAL A 286 -1.95 -7.01 -14.02
C VAL A 286 -1.73 -7.65 -15.38
N LEU A 287 -2.77 -8.24 -15.98
CA LEU A 287 -2.67 -8.90 -17.29
C LEU A 287 -2.30 -7.91 -18.41
N ALA A 288 -2.85 -6.69 -18.35
CA ALA A 288 -2.46 -5.62 -19.27
C ALA A 288 -0.98 -5.23 -19.12
N ALA A 289 -0.46 -5.19 -17.89
CA ALA A 289 0.95 -4.87 -17.64
C ALA A 289 1.88 -6.00 -18.12
N LEU A 290 1.52 -7.27 -17.92
CA LEU A 290 2.29 -8.40 -18.43
C LEU A 290 2.30 -8.45 -19.96
N GLU A 291 1.15 -8.20 -20.60
CA GLU A 291 1.06 -8.09 -22.06
C GLU A 291 1.93 -6.93 -22.59
N ALA A 292 1.97 -5.80 -21.86
CA ALA A 292 2.83 -4.65 -22.17
C ALA A 292 4.33 -4.97 -22.06
N LEU A 293 4.71 -5.94 -21.22
CA LEU A 293 6.07 -6.48 -21.16
C LEU A 293 6.37 -7.50 -22.27
N GLY A 294 5.38 -7.85 -23.11
CA GLY A 294 5.54 -8.82 -24.19
C GLY A 294 5.30 -10.29 -23.77
N LEU A 295 4.72 -10.51 -22.59
CA LEU A 295 4.42 -11.85 -22.09
C LEU A 295 3.03 -12.33 -22.54
N ASP A 296 2.84 -13.64 -22.64
CA ASP A 296 1.53 -14.25 -22.92
C ASP A 296 0.63 -14.20 -21.67
N ALA A 297 0.00 -13.05 -21.47
CA ALA A 297 -0.88 -12.82 -20.32
C ALA A 297 -2.12 -13.74 -20.31
N VAL A 298 -2.57 -14.21 -21.49
CA VAL A 298 -3.69 -15.18 -21.59
C VAL A 298 -3.28 -16.52 -21.00
N ALA A 299 -2.11 -17.01 -21.36
CA ALA A 299 -1.59 -18.28 -20.84
C ALA A 299 -1.25 -18.21 -19.34
N LEU A 300 -0.88 -17.02 -18.84
CA LEU A 300 -0.53 -16.81 -17.43
C LEU A 300 -1.73 -16.62 -16.50
N ALA A 301 -2.88 -16.18 -17.02
CA ALA A 301 -4.06 -15.87 -16.19
C ALA A 301 -4.49 -17.00 -15.23
N PRO A 302 -4.48 -18.30 -15.58
CA PRO A 302 -4.85 -19.38 -14.67
C PRO A 302 -3.96 -19.50 -13.43
N ALA A 303 -2.69 -19.08 -13.49
CA ALA A 303 -1.77 -19.15 -12.37
C ALA A 303 -2.17 -18.26 -11.17
N VAL A 304 -3.15 -17.36 -11.37
CA VAL A 304 -3.78 -16.59 -10.28
C VAL A 304 -4.41 -17.49 -9.21
N GLN A 305 -4.81 -18.73 -9.55
CA GLN A 305 -5.37 -19.67 -8.59
C GLN A 305 -4.40 -20.04 -7.46
N ASP A 306 -3.10 -19.99 -7.72
CA ASP A 306 -2.04 -20.29 -6.76
C ASP A 306 -1.56 -19.05 -5.98
N PHE A 307 -2.17 -17.89 -6.23
CA PHE A 307 -1.82 -16.65 -5.53
C PHE A 307 -2.15 -16.76 -4.04
N ARG A 308 -1.21 -16.34 -3.22
CA ARG A 308 -1.41 -16.24 -1.77
C ARG A 308 -1.75 -14.80 -1.39
N PRO A 309 -2.96 -14.55 -0.82
CA PRO A 309 -3.36 -13.23 -0.36
C PRO A 309 -2.35 -12.62 0.62
N LEU A 310 -2.26 -11.30 0.59
CA LEU A 310 -1.37 -10.57 1.47
C LEU A 310 -1.90 -10.55 2.92
N PRO A 311 -1.02 -10.54 3.92
CA PRO A 311 -1.42 -10.45 5.31
C PRO A 311 -2.17 -9.14 5.58
N ASN A 312 -3.11 -9.23 6.53
CA ASN A 312 -3.93 -8.10 6.99
C ASN A 312 -4.82 -7.42 5.92
N ARG A 313 -5.04 -8.06 4.76
CA ARG A 313 -5.86 -7.53 3.65
C ARG A 313 -6.88 -8.57 3.21
N LEU A 314 -8.05 -8.58 3.87
CA LEU A 314 -9.08 -9.59 3.67
C LEU A 314 -8.51 -11.02 3.70
N GLN A 315 -7.47 -11.21 4.50
CA GLN A 315 -6.75 -12.48 4.60
C GLN A 315 -7.59 -13.49 5.37
N ARG A 316 -8.01 -14.55 4.70
CA ARG A 316 -8.57 -15.71 5.38
C ARG A 316 -7.43 -16.44 6.10
N ILE A 317 -7.37 -16.30 7.42
CA ILE A 317 -6.28 -16.87 8.22
C ILE A 317 -6.53 -18.34 8.60
N GLY A 318 -7.79 -18.78 8.58
CA GLY A 318 -8.14 -20.16 8.83
C GLY A 318 -9.61 -20.34 9.21
N ALA A 319 -9.94 -21.57 9.56
CA ALA A 319 -11.25 -21.94 10.12
C ALA A 319 -11.05 -22.81 11.36
N ALA A 320 -11.80 -22.51 12.41
CA ALA A 320 -11.83 -23.27 13.66
C ALA A 320 -13.24 -23.20 14.26
N ASP A 321 -13.69 -24.29 14.89
CA ASP A 321 -14.97 -24.36 15.61
C ASP A 321 -16.20 -23.91 14.77
N GLY A 322 -16.22 -24.24 13.48
CA GLY A 322 -17.29 -23.85 12.56
C GLY A 322 -17.22 -22.39 12.09
N LEU A 323 -16.24 -21.61 12.53
CA LEU A 323 -16.04 -20.22 12.18
C LEU A 323 -14.87 -20.04 11.22
N THR A 324 -15.04 -19.13 10.25
CA THR A 324 -13.95 -18.67 9.38
C THR A 324 -13.45 -17.33 9.89
N TYR A 325 -12.14 -17.18 10.05
CA TYR A 325 -11.51 -15.93 10.51
C TYR A 325 -10.87 -15.18 9.36
N VAL A 326 -11.21 -13.90 9.23
CA VAL A 326 -10.73 -13.02 8.16
C VAL A 326 -10.09 -11.79 8.78
N ASN A 327 -8.81 -11.60 8.49
CA ASN A 327 -8.00 -10.50 8.98
C ASN A 327 -7.90 -9.39 7.92
N ASP A 328 -8.56 -8.27 8.18
CA ASP A 328 -8.48 -7.05 7.39
C ASP A 328 -8.03 -5.87 8.26
N SER A 329 -7.07 -6.14 9.14
CA SER A 329 -6.58 -5.17 10.14
C SER A 329 -6.04 -3.87 9.53
N ILE A 330 -5.67 -3.85 8.25
CA ILE A 330 -5.20 -2.65 7.55
C ILE A 330 -6.33 -1.65 7.26
N SER A 331 -7.59 -2.03 7.37
CA SER A 331 -8.74 -1.14 7.17
C SER A 331 -8.79 -0.05 8.22
N THR A 332 -8.50 1.19 7.81
CA THR A 332 -8.43 2.37 8.68
C THR A 332 -9.53 3.39 8.43
N THR A 333 -10.48 3.10 7.53
CA THR A 333 -11.62 3.96 7.19
C THR A 333 -12.92 3.16 7.15
N PRO A 334 -14.08 3.77 7.48
CA PRO A 334 -15.39 3.10 7.39
C PRO A 334 -15.69 2.53 6.01
N HIS A 335 -15.30 3.21 4.95
CA HIS A 335 -15.46 2.75 3.56
C HIS A 335 -14.70 1.45 3.29
N ALA A 336 -13.51 1.26 3.91
CA ALA A 336 -12.77 0.01 3.77
C ALA A 336 -13.53 -1.16 4.41
N SER A 337 -14.16 -0.94 5.57
CA SER A 337 -14.99 -1.95 6.24
C SER A 337 -16.24 -2.30 5.44
N LEU A 338 -16.87 -1.32 4.76
CA LEU A 338 -17.97 -1.59 3.82
C LEU A 338 -17.52 -2.46 2.66
N ALA A 339 -16.41 -2.11 2.02
CA ALA A 339 -15.85 -2.91 0.92
C ALA A 339 -15.47 -4.34 1.38
N ALA A 340 -15.05 -4.49 2.64
CA ALA A 340 -14.77 -5.79 3.23
C ALA A 340 -16.06 -6.62 3.40
N LEU A 341 -17.15 -6.03 3.86
CA LEU A 341 -18.45 -6.69 3.99
C LEU A 341 -18.98 -7.20 2.65
N GLU A 342 -18.86 -6.41 1.59
CA GLU A 342 -19.29 -6.81 0.24
C GLU A 342 -18.59 -8.08 -0.25
N CYS A 343 -17.34 -8.32 0.18
CA CYS A 343 -16.58 -9.52 -0.19
C CYS A 343 -17.16 -10.82 0.37
N PHE A 344 -17.99 -10.72 1.42
CA PHE A 344 -18.62 -11.86 2.12
C PHE A 344 -20.14 -11.79 2.07
N ALA A 345 -20.70 -11.06 1.10
CA ALA A 345 -22.15 -10.92 0.94
C ALA A 345 -22.83 -12.31 0.87
N GLY A 346 -23.95 -12.44 1.59
CA GLY A 346 -24.72 -13.70 1.70
C GLY A 346 -24.19 -14.70 2.74
N GLN A 347 -23.09 -14.39 3.43
CA GLN A 347 -22.59 -15.17 4.56
C GLN A 347 -23.06 -14.56 5.90
N ARG A 348 -23.10 -15.37 6.95
CA ARG A 348 -23.29 -14.88 8.33
C ARG A 348 -21.97 -14.23 8.78
N ILE A 349 -22.00 -12.97 9.13
CA ILE A 349 -20.79 -12.21 9.48
C ILE A 349 -20.95 -11.60 10.87
N ALA A 350 -19.94 -11.77 11.74
CA ALA A 350 -19.71 -10.91 12.89
C ALA A 350 -18.57 -9.95 12.52
N LEU A 351 -18.90 -8.66 12.38
CA LEU A 351 -17.98 -7.61 12.01
C LEU A 351 -17.40 -6.93 13.26
N LEU A 352 -16.06 -6.92 13.39
CA LEU A 352 -15.34 -6.20 14.44
C LEU A 352 -14.90 -4.84 13.91
N VAL A 353 -15.45 -3.75 14.49
CA VAL A 353 -15.19 -2.36 14.10
C VAL A 353 -14.69 -1.52 15.26
N GLY A 354 -13.85 -0.54 14.94
CA GLY A 354 -13.34 0.43 15.89
C GLY A 354 -11.84 0.29 16.19
N GLY A 355 -11.31 1.30 16.86
CA GLY A 355 -9.89 1.46 17.17
C GLY A 355 -9.61 2.88 17.64
N HIS A 356 -8.54 3.51 17.16
CA HIS A 356 -8.18 4.87 17.52
C HIS A 356 -9.13 5.89 16.86
N ASP A 357 -9.68 6.83 17.64
CA ASP A 357 -10.59 7.84 17.10
C ASP A 357 -9.80 8.98 16.42
N ARG A 358 -10.05 9.15 15.12
CA ARG A 358 -9.58 10.29 14.32
C ARG A 358 -10.70 11.22 13.90
N GLY A 359 -11.90 11.11 14.48
CA GLY A 359 -13.04 11.90 14.08
C GLY A 359 -13.60 11.59 12.70
N LEU A 360 -13.31 10.40 12.15
CA LEU A 360 -13.80 10.01 10.82
C LEU A 360 -15.33 9.98 10.79
N ASP A 361 -15.89 10.36 9.65
CA ASP A 361 -17.31 10.29 9.37
C ASP A 361 -17.73 8.84 9.10
N TRP A 362 -18.77 8.37 9.81
CA TRP A 362 -19.37 7.04 9.66
C TRP A 362 -20.76 7.11 9.01
N THR A 363 -21.17 8.26 8.47
CA THR A 363 -22.51 8.47 7.92
C THR A 363 -22.81 7.48 6.79
N ASP A 364 -21.91 7.29 5.83
CA ASP A 364 -22.10 6.34 4.74
C ASP A 364 -22.18 4.90 5.25
N PHE A 365 -21.39 4.56 6.26
CA PHE A 365 -21.48 3.24 6.91
C PHE A 365 -22.86 3.04 7.53
N MET A 366 -23.39 4.04 8.21
CA MET A 366 -24.73 4.03 8.80
C MET A 366 -25.82 3.88 7.74
N GLN A 367 -25.71 4.61 6.63
CA GLN A 367 -26.67 4.51 5.52
C GLN A 367 -26.67 3.11 4.91
N HIS A 368 -25.50 2.52 4.71
CA HIS A 368 -25.38 1.14 4.24
C HIS A 368 -26.04 0.14 5.21
N MET A 369 -25.78 0.26 6.52
CA MET A 369 -26.43 -0.56 7.54
C MET A 369 -27.94 -0.39 7.59
N ALA A 370 -28.47 0.79 7.20
CA ALA A 370 -29.88 1.06 7.15
C ALA A 370 -30.60 0.49 5.91
N HIS A 371 -29.94 0.48 4.76
CA HIS A 371 -30.58 0.23 3.47
C HIS A 371 -30.18 -1.11 2.82
N ASP A 372 -28.97 -1.58 3.07
CA ASP A 372 -28.45 -2.82 2.49
C ASP A 372 -28.58 -4.01 3.44
N VAL A 373 -28.01 -5.16 3.08
CA VAL A 373 -27.98 -6.35 3.94
C VAL A 373 -26.84 -6.19 4.95
N PRO A 374 -27.15 -5.96 6.23
CA PRO A 374 -26.11 -5.79 7.24
C PRO A 374 -25.46 -7.13 7.58
N PRO A 375 -24.29 -7.15 8.26
CA PRO A 375 -23.80 -8.33 8.95
C PRO A 375 -24.80 -8.78 10.02
N VAL A 376 -24.70 -10.05 10.42
CA VAL A 376 -25.60 -10.58 11.47
C VAL A 376 -25.30 -9.93 12.82
N GLU A 377 -24.01 -9.70 13.10
CA GLU A 377 -23.51 -9.13 14.36
C GLU A 377 -22.49 -8.04 14.08
N ILE A 378 -22.54 -6.96 14.85
CA ILE A 378 -21.51 -5.93 14.86
C ILE A 378 -20.98 -5.80 16.28
N VAL A 379 -19.66 -5.88 16.45
CA VAL A 379 -18.97 -5.66 17.71
C VAL A 379 -18.12 -4.42 17.60
N THR A 380 -18.43 -3.40 18.38
CA THR A 380 -17.68 -2.16 18.44
C THR A 380 -16.60 -2.22 19.52
N MET A 381 -15.40 -1.70 19.25
CA MET A 381 -14.27 -1.76 20.18
C MET A 381 -13.36 -0.53 20.10
N GLY A 382 -12.45 -0.41 21.08
CA GLY A 382 -11.44 0.66 21.09
C GLY A 382 -12.00 2.05 21.40
N SER A 383 -11.17 3.10 21.28
CA SER A 383 -11.51 4.45 21.75
C SER A 383 -12.66 5.11 21.01
N ASN A 384 -12.89 4.79 19.73
CA ASN A 384 -14.06 5.27 18.99
C ASN A 384 -15.26 4.30 19.05
N GLY A 385 -15.10 3.13 19.66
CA GLY A 385 -16.15 2.11 19.81
C GLY A 385 -17.46 2.66 20.40
N PRO A 386 -17.42 3.38 21.54
CA PRO A 386 -18.64 3.95 22.14
C PRO A 386 -19.39 4.90 21.20
N ARG A 387 -18.69 5.71 20.42
CA ARG A 387 -19.28 6.62 19.43
C ARG A 387 -19.96 5.85 18.29
N ILE A 388 -19.29 4.86 17.73
CA ILE A 388 -19.83 4.01 16.65
C ILE A 388 -21.04 3.24 17.18
N HIS A 389 -20.95 2.68 18.39
CA HIS A 389 -22.05 1.94 19.05
C HIS A 389 -23.30 2.81 19.17
N ALA A 390 -23.16 4.02 19.72
CA ALA A 390 -24.29 4.95 19.88
C ALA A 390 -24.94 5.32 18.53
N MET A 391 -24.15 5.46 17.47
CA MET A 391 -24.68 5.72 16.12
C MET A 391 -25.46 4.52 15.56
N LEU A 392 -25.02 3.29 15.82
CA LEU A 392 -25.63 2.05 15.31
C LEU A 392 -26.84 1.61 16.13
N GLN A 393 -26.93 1.98 17.40
CA GLN A 393 -27.98 1.54 18.33
C GLN A 393 -29.42 1.68 17.79
N PRO A 394 -29.81 2.84 17.20
CA PRO A 394 -31.17 2.99 16.67
C PRO A 394 -31.52 2.00 15.57
N LEU A 395 -30.53 1.56 14.77
CA LEU A 395 -30.73 0.54 13.73
C LEU A 395 -30.77 -0.87 14.33
N ALA A 396 -29.93 -1.15 15.30
CA ALA A 396 -29.93 -2.44 16.01
C ALA A 396 -31.25 -2.65 16.77
N ASP A 397 -31.84 -1.61 17.37
CA ASP A 397 -33.16 -1.66 18.05
C ASP A 397 -34.30 -2.05 17.10
N THR A 398 -34.14 -1.90 15.81
CA THR A 398 -35.09 -2.39 14.80
C THR A 398 -34.98 -3.91 14.52
N GLY A 399 -34.00 -4.57 15.10
CA GLY A 399 -33.74 -6.01 14.90
C GLY A 399 -33.00 -6.34 13.60
N ARG A 400 -32.34 -5.36 12.97
CA ARG A 400 -31.60 -5.58 11.71
C ARG A 400 -30.34 -6.41 11.91
N PHE A 401 -29.64 -6.22 13.04
CA PHE A 401 -28.41 -6.94 13.42
C PHE A 401 -28.25 -6.92 14.94
N GLY A 402 -27.47 -7.87 15.47
CA GLY A 402 -27.00 -7.80 16.86
C GLY A 402 -25.90 -6.78 17.00
N LEU A 403 -25.93 -6.01 18.09
CA LEU A 403 -24.92 -4.98 18.37
C LEU A 403 -24.33 -5.16 19.76
N HIS A 404 -23.01 -5.28 19.81
CA HIS A 404 -22.26 -5.53 21.04
C HIS A 404 -21.17 -4.47 21.22
N ALA A 405 -20.87 -4.13 22.49
CA ALA A 405 -19.76 -3.28 22.85
C ALA A 405 -18.68 -4.09 23.55
N ALA A 406 -17.43 -3.92 23.15
CA ALA A 406 -16.26 -4.53 23.74
C ALA A 406 -15.23 -3.47 24.12
N ALA A 407 -14.50 -3.69 25.20
CA ALA A 407 -13.39 -2.82 25.59
C ALA A 407 -12.18 -2.97 24.65
N ASP A 408 -11.90 -4.20 24.23
CA ASP A 408 -10.72 -4.56 23.45
C ASP A 408 -10.99 -5.70 22.45
N LEU A 409 -9.95 -6.09 21.72
CA LEU A 409 -10.03 -7.15 20.73
C LEU A 409 -10.31 -8.54 21.34
N PRO A 410 -9.70 -8.96 22.47
CA PRO A 410 -10.07 -10.21 23.14
C PRO A 410 -11.54 -10.33 23.46
N GLU A 411 -12.14 -9.31 24.07
CA GLU A 411 -13.57 -9.30 24.39
C GLU A 411 -14.42 -9.29 23.12
N ALA A 412 -14.04 -8.50 22.11
CA ALA A 412 -14.73 -8.47 20.81
C ALA A 412 -14.75 -9.83 20.13
N MET A 413 -13.66 -10.59 20.17
CA MET A 413 -13.55 -11.94 19.64
C MET A 413 -14.46 -12.92 20.40
N ALA A 414 -14.51 -12.83 21.72
CA ALA A 414 -15.37 -13.69 22.55
C ALA A 414 -16.85 -13.43 22.25
N LEU A 415 -17.26 -12.16 22.17
CA LEU A 415 -18.64 -11.77 21.84
C LEU A 415 -19.02 -12.23 20.43
N ALA A 416 -18.16 -12.05 19.43
CA ALA A 416 -18.40 -12.49 18.06
C ALA A 416 -18.61 -14.02 17.95
N ARG A 417 -17.79 -14.80 18.64
CA ARG A 417 -17.92 -16.25 18.68
C ARG A 417 -19.23 -16.69 19.33
N THR A 418 -19.57 -16.08 20.47
CA THR A 418 -20.82 -16.38 21.19
C THR A 418 -22.05 -16.05 20.34
N ALA A 419 -22.05 -14.88 19.67
CA ALA A 419 -23.15 -14.40 18.87
C ALA A 419 -23.37 -15.23 17.58
N LEU A 420 -22.30 -15.68 16.92
CA LEU A 420 -22.42 -16.59 15.76
C LEU A 420 -22.82 -18.00 16.17
N GLY A 421 -22.40 -18.46 17.35
CA GLY A 421 -22.76 -19.74 17.94
C GLY A 421 -22.50 -20.95 17.00
N GLU A 422 -23.28 -22.02 17.19
CA GLU A 422 -23.14 -23.26 16.43
C GLU A 422 -23.54 -23.14 14.94
N GLN A 423 -24.25 -22.06 14.57
CA GLN A 423 -24.61 -21.81 13.16
C GLN A 423 -23.40 -21.46 12.31
N GLY A 424 -22.30 -21.10 12.95
CA GLY A 424 -21.06 -20.72 12.29
C GLY A 424 -21.14 -19.39 11.54
N GLY A 425 -20.12 -19.10 10.76
CA GLY A 425 -20.04 -17.87 9.98
C GLY A 425 -18.62 -17.33 9.88
N VAL A 426 -18.53 -16.05 9.55
CA VAL A 426 -17.26 -15.33 9.35
C VAL A 426 -17.05 -14.34 10.50
N VAL A 427 -15.96 -14.45 11.22
CA VAL A 427 -15.47 -13.40 12.11
C VAL A 427 -14.53 -12.52 11.30
N LEU A 428 -14.99 -11.30 10.99
CA LEU A 428 -14.30 -10.35 10.13
C LEU A 428 -13.72 -9.20 10.96
N LEU A 429 -12.41 -9.16 11.11
CA LEU A 429 -11.71 -8.00 11.64
C LEU A 429 -11.52 -6.98 10.51
N SER A 430 -12.38 -6.00 10.39
CA SER A 430 -12.23 -4.85 9.48
C SER A 430 -12.56 -3.56 10.23
N PRO A 431 -11.58 -3.03 10.98
CA PRO A 431 -11.84 -2.07 12.05
C PRO A 431 -12.39 -0.71 11.59
N GLY A 432 -12.11 -0.29 10.36
CA GLY A 432 -12.48 1.05 9.87
C GLY A 432 -11.82 2.19 10.66
N ALA A 433 -10.78 1.87 11.44
CA ALA A 433 -10.07 2.79 12.32
C ALA A 433 -8.61 2.36 12.50
N PRO A 434 -7.67 3.31 12.73
CA PRO A 434 -6.29 3.00 13.05
C PRO A 434 -6.14 2.17 14.33
N SER A 435 -4.99 1.51 14.46
CA SER A 435 -4.67 0.64 15.61
C SER A 435 -3.96 1.35 16.76
N PHE A 436 -3.58 2.62 16.58
CA PHE A 436 -2.80 3.39 17.55
C PHE A 436 -3.43 3.42 18.95
N GLY A 437 -2.60 3.55 19.97
CA GLY A 437 -3.00 3.57 21.37
C GLY A 437 -3.11 2.18 22.00
N ALA A 438 -3.70 1.21 21.29
CA ALA A 438 -3.76 -0.19 21.75
C ALA A 438 -2.67 -1.07 21.13
N TYR A 439 -2.23 -0.75 19.92
CA TYR A 439 -1.20 -1.49 19.17
C TYR A 439 -0.19 -0.53 18.56
N ARG A 440 1.04 -0.98 18.38
CA ARG A 440 2.09 -0.24 17.67
C ARG A 440 1.67 0.09 16.23
N ASP A 441 1.04 -0.87 15.55
CA ASP A 441 0.60 -0.78 14.16
C ASP A 441 -0.51 -1.79 13.86
N TYR A 442 -1.05 -1.75 12.64
CA TYR A 442 -2.10 -2.67 12.19
C TYR A 442 -1.60 -4.13 12.09
N VAL A 443 -0.30 -4.35 11.89
CA VAL A 443 0.28 -5.69 11.85
C VAL A 443 0.22 -6.33 13.23
N ALA A 444 0.59 -5.59 14.28
CA ALA A 444 0.48 -6.05 15.66
C ALA A 444 -0.97 -6.40 16.04
N ARG A 445 -1.96 -5.59 15.61
CA ARG A 445 -3.39 -5.89 15.79
C ARG A 445 -3.81 -7.16 15.05
N GLY A 446 -3.38 -7.32 13.79
CA GLY A 446 -3.68 -8.51 13.00
C GLY A 446 -3.05 -9.79 13.55
N ARG A 447 -1.84 -9.70 14.09
CA ARG A 447 -1.16 -10.81 14.78
C ARG A 447 -1.92 -11.25 16.03
N HIS A 448 -2.33 -10.30 16.86
CA HIS A 448 -3.13 -10.58 18.06
C HIS A 448 -4.49 -11.21 17.70
N PHE A 449 -5.14 -10.74 16.61
CA PHE A 449 -6.36 -11.38 16.11
C PHE A 449 -6.13 -12.86 15.73
N ALA A 450 -4.99 -13.16 15.10
CA ALA A 450 -4.64 -14.53 14.73
C ALA A 450 -4.39 -15.40 15.95
N GLU A 451 -3.65 -14.91 16.94
CA GLU A 451 -3.40 -15.62 18.21
C GLU A 451 -4.72 -15.94 18.92
N LEU A 452 -5.61 -14.95 19.02
CA LEU A 452 -6.95 -15.12 19.60
C LEU A 452 -7.81 -16.12 18.81
N ALA A 453 -7.60 -16.23 17.51
CA ALA A 453 -8.26 -17.21 16.66
C ALA A 453 -7.62 -18.60 16.69
N GLY A 454 -6.50 -18.77 17.42
CA GLY A 454 -5.78 -20.03 17.56
C GLY A 454 -4.83 -20.36 16.40
N PHE A 455 -4.44 -19.36 15.62
CA PHE A 455 -3.48 -19.51 14.51
C PHE A 455 -2.13 -18.89 14.85
N ASP A 456 -1.06 -19.46 14.29
CA ASP A 456 0.30 -18.93 14.44
C ASP A 456 0.46 -17.58 13.74
N PRO A 457 0.70 -16.48 14.49
CA PRO A 457 0.82 -15.14 13.92
C PRO A 457 2.04 -14.97 13.02
N ASP A 458 3.12 -15.73 13.20
CA ASP A 458 4.33 -15.64 12.37
C ASP A 458 4.05 -16.18 10.96
N THR A 459 3.39 -17.31 10.86
CA THR A 459 3.02 -17.93 9.59
C THR A 459 2.12 -17.03 8.73
N ILE A 460 1.19 -16.31 9.36
CA ILE A 460 0.21 -15.49 8.64
C ILE A 460 0.65 -14.06 8.37
N SER A 461 1.73 -13.57 9.01
CA SER A 461 2.18 -12.17 8.89
C SER A 461 3.24 -11.95 7.81
N ALA A 462 3.85 -13.00 7.30
CA ALA A 462 4.84 -12.90 6.23
C ALA A 462 4.17 -12.51 4.90
N ILE A 463 4.71 -11.51 4.23
CA ILE A 463 4.28 -11.15 2.87
C ILE A 463 4.82 -12.20 1.90
N PRO A 464 3.94 -12.97 1.22
CA PRO A 464 4.40 -14.03 0.33
C PRO A 464 5.26 -13.45 -0.80
N GLY A 465 6.47 -13.99 -0.96
CA GLY A 465 7.36 -13.61 -2.03
C GLY A 465 7.92 -12.17 -1.95
N LEU A 466 7.89 -11.51 -0.78
CA LEU A 466 8.56 -10.23 -0.60
C LEU A 466 10.06 -10.39 -0.85
N GLY A 467 10.66 -9.44 -1.59
CA GLY A 467 12.06 -9.51 -2.00
C GLY A 467 12.23 -10.17 -3.37
N ILE A 468 13.37 -10.81 -3.58
CA ILE A 468 13.77 -11.37 -4.87
C ILE A 468 13.66 -12.91 -4.81
N ALA A 469 12.82 -13.46 -5.67
CA ALA A 469 12.62 -14.91 -5.78
C ALA A 469 12.38 -15.31 -7.26
#